data_36906dea5e87d28caf362b1145d12478
#
_entry.id   36906dea5e87d28caf362b1145d12478
#
_cell.length_a   1.000
_cell.length_b   1.000
_cell.length_c   1.000
_cell.angle_alpha   90.00
_cell.angle_beta   90.00
_cell.angle_gamma   90.00
#
_symmetry.space_group_name_H-M   'P 1'
#
loop_
_entity.id
_entity.type
_entity.pdbx_description
1 polymer ?
#
loop_
_entity_poly.entity_id
_entity_poly.type
_entity_poly.pdbx_seq_one_letter_code
_entity_poly.pdbx_strand_id
1 'polypeptide(L)'
;MNTDELIAHGRARFEHASARRTLKEKYQAKLTFAHSGGMWKAGPELINTLNLCPWDDAVILDLYENPVRIAPIELKKLAEQRWQEQMNAWLVEYEELNNNR
;
A
#
# COMPACT_ATOMS: atom_id res chain seq x y z
N MET A 1 9.02 9.45 -38.39
CA MET A 1 7.86 8.78 -37.77
C MET A 1 6.59 9.37 -38.36
N ASN A 2 5.69 8.55 -38.86
CA ASN A 2 4.43 9.04 -39.41
C ASN A 2 3.37 9.20 -38.32
N THR A 3 2.20 9.73 -38.67
CA THR A 3 1.12 10.02 -37.73
C THR A 3 0.62 8.74 -37.03
N ASP A 4 0.51 7.65 -37.78
CA ASP A 4 0.02 6.37 -37.21
C ASP A 4 0.98 5.80 -36.17
N GLU A 5 2.29 5.92 -36.42
CA GLU A 5 3.32 5.48 -35.49
C GLU A 5 3.31 6.32 -34.22
N LEU A 6 3.09 7.64 -34.34
CA LEU A 6 2.99 8.55 -33.19
C LEU A 6 1.78 8.20 -32.32
N ILE A 7 0.63 7.92 -32.94
CA ILE A 7 -0.59 7.55 -32.22
C ILE A 7 -0.40 6.23 -31.49
N ALA A 8 0.16 5.22 -32.16
CA ALA A 8 0.42 3.91 -31.54
C ALA A 8 1.39 4.03 -30.36
N HIS A 9 2.45 4.83 -30.52
CA HIS A 9 3.44 5.05 -29.47
C HIS A 9 2.82 5.76 -28.26
N GLY A 10 2.01 6.80 -28.47
CA GLY A 10 1.30 7.52 -27.43
C GLY A 10 0.31 6.63 -26.68
N ARG A 11 -0.41 5.76 -27.41
CA ARG A 11 -1.34 4.81 -26.83
C ARG A 11 -0.63 3.80 -25.92
N ALA A 12 0.50 3.26 -26.39
CA ALA A 12 1.29 2.30 -25.61
C ALA A 12 1.76 2.92 -24.30
N ARG A 13 2.21 4.18 -24.32
CA ARG A 13 2.62 4.91 -23.13
C ARG A 13 1.46 5.11 -22.14
N PHE A 14 0.30 5.48 -22.67
CA PHE A 14 -0.89 5.70 -21.87
C PHE A 14 -1.34 4.40 -21.19
N GLU A 15 -1.36 3.30 -21.94
CA GLU A 15 -1.76 1.99 -21.40
C GLU A 15 -0.80 1.53 -20.31
N HIS A 16 0.50 1.75 -20.48
CA HIS A 16 1.52 1.39 -19.48
C HIS A 16 1.34 2.22 -18.19
N ALA A 17 1.14 3.52 -18.32
CA ALA A 17 0.91 4.41 -17.18
C ALA A 17 -0.38 4.05 -16.44
N SER A 18 -1.44 3.71 -17.19
CA SER A 18 -2.71 3.27 -16.63
C SER A 18 -2.56 1.95 -15.88
N ALA A 19 -1.81 1.00 -16.44
CA ALA A 19 -1.54 -0.29 -15.79
C ALA A 19 -0.76 -0.11 -14.50
N ARG A 20 0.23 0.79 -14.47
CA ARG A 20 0.99 1.09 -13.26
C ARG A 20 0.12 1.69 -12.18
N ARG A 21 -0.81 2.58 -12.56
CA ARG A 21 -1.76 3.20 -11.62
C ARG A 21 -2.69 2.15 -11.02
N THR A 22 -3.25 1.28 -11.86
CA THR A 22 -4.13 0.20 -11.43
C THR A 22 -3.42 -0.73 -10.44
N LEU A 23 -2.16 -1.05 -10.74
CA LEU A 23 -1.34 -1.89 -9.87
C LEU A 23 -1.11 -1.21 -8.51
N LYS A 24 -0.81 0.08 -8.51
CA LYS A 24 -0.63 0.86 -7.29
C LYS A 24 -1.90 0.86 -6.44
N GLU A 25 -3.04 1.12 -7.05
CA GLU A 25 -4.33 1.13 -6.36
C GLU A 25 -4.66 -0.24 -5.75
N LYS A 26 -4.37 -1.30 -6.48
CA LYS A 26 -4.55 -2.68 -6.01
C LYS A 26 -3.79 -2.93 -4.71
N TYR A 27 -2.51 -2.58 -4.67
CA TYR A 27 -1.69 -2.83 -3.49
C TYR A 27 -1.93 -1.85 -2.36
N GLN A 28 -2.30 -0.62 -2.66
CA GLN A 28 -2.73 0.32 -1.62
C GLN A 28 -3.96 -0.21 -0.89
N ALA A 29 -4.90 -0.81 -1.61
CA ALA A 29 -6.08 -1.43 -1.01
C ALA A 29 -5.72 -2.65 -0.15
N LYS A 30 -4.75 -3.45 -0.58
CA LYS A 30 -4.31 -4.65 0.14
C LYS A 30 -3.56 -4.34 1.43
N LEU A 31 -3.05 -3.11 1.58
CA LEU A 31 -2.40 -2.67 2.80
C LEU A 31 -3.40 -2.37 3.93
N THR A 32 -4.67 -2.25 3.60
CA THR A 32 -5.73 -1.96 4.57
C THR A 32 -6.18 -3.26 5.24
N PHE A 33 -6.29 -3.25 6.57
CA PHE A 33 -6.70 -4.42 7.34
C PHE A 33 -7.45 -4.01 8.60
N ALA A 34 -8.27 -4.93 9.12
CA ALA A 34 -9.04 -4.72 10.35
C ALA A 34 -8.32 -5.36 11.54
N HIS A 35 -8.28 -4.66 12.67
CA HIS A 35 -7.72 -5.19 13.93
C HIS A 35 -8.23 -4.37 15.10
N SER A 36 -8.53 -5.01 16.20
CA SER A 36 -8.97 -4.37 17.47
C SER A 36 -10.16 -3.42 17.28
N GLY A 37 -11.05 -3.73 16.36
CA GLY A 37 -12.24 -2.90 16.12
C GLY A 37 -12.00 -1.67 15.28
N GLY A 38 -10.79 -1.50 14.75
CA GLY A 38 -10.43 -0.38 13.85
C GLY A 38 -9.97 -0.87 12.49
N MET A 39 -9.87 0.06 11.57
CA MET A 39 -9.29 -0.17 10.24
C MET A 39 -7.95 0.52 10.14
N TRP A 40 -6.97 -0.18 9.63
CA TRP A 40 -5.58 0.31 9.59
C TRP A 40 -5.01 0.18 8.18
N LYS A 41 -4.10 1.09 7.85
CA LYS A 41 -3.33 0.97 6.62
C LYS A 41 -1.88 0.69 7.00
N ALA A 42 -1.39 -0.50 6.63
CA ALA A 42 -0.01 -0.89 6.90
C ALA A 42 0.95 0.01 6.11
N GLY A 43 1.98 0.49 6.78
CA GLY A 43 2.99 1.34 6.15
C GLY A 43 3.81 2.10 7.16
N PRO A 44 4.82 2.87 6.69
CA PRO A 44 5.71 3.62 7.57
C PRO A 44 4.99 4.59 8.50
N GLU A 45 3.90 5.21 8.03
CA GLU A 45 3.15 6.17 8.83
C GLU A 45 2.57 5.53 10.08
N LEU A 46 1.88 4.40 9.93
CA LEU A 46 1.32 3.67 11.06
C LEU A 46 2.43 3.13 11.97
N ILE A 47 3.47 2.55 11.38
CA ILE A 47 4.59 1.98 12.13
C ILE A 47 5.28 3.07 12.96
N ASN A 48 5.49 4.26 12.39
CA ASN A 48 6.09 5.37 13.13
C ASN A 48 5.20 5.83 14.29
N THR A 49 3.88 5.89 14.08
CA THR A 49 2.93 6.23 15.13
C THR A 49 3.01 5.21 16.28
N LEU A 50 3.07 3.92 15.95
CA LEU A 50 3.17 2.85 16.94
C LEU A 50 4.49 2.89 17.70
N ASN A 51 5.56 3.31 17.07
CA ASN A 51 6.86 3.49 17.73
C ASN A 51 6.84 4.61 18.78
N LEU A 52 5.90 5.54 18.69
CA LEU A 52 5.71 6.60 19.68
C LEU A 52 4.89 6.13 20.89
N CYS A 53 4.34 4.93 20.82
CA CYS A 53 3.50 4.36 21.89
C CYS A 53 4.37 3.45 22.76
N PRO A 54 4.88 3.93 23.91
CA PRO A 54 5.78 3.14 24.76
C PRO A 54 5.08 2.11 25.63
N TRP A 55 3.77 2.02 25.57
CA TRP A 55 2.96 1.22 26.48
C TRP A 55 2.38 -0.01 25.80
N ASP A 56 2.00 -0.98 26.62
CA ASP A 56 1.30 -2.19 26.15
C ASP A 56 -0.13 -1.87 25.71
N ASP A 57 -0.63 -0.69 26.05
CA ASP A 57 -1.99 -0.26 25.77
C ASP A 57 -1.97 1.22 25.41
N ALA A 58 -2.56 1.55 24.28
CA ALA A 58 -2.61 2.93 23.79
C ALA A 58 -3.89 3.17 23.00
N VAL A 59 -4.25 4.45 22.88
CA VAL A 59 -5.38 4.87 22.03
C VAL A 59 -4.81 5.71 20.90
N ILE A 60 -5.07 5.31 19.66
CA ILE A 60 -4.68 6.06 18.48
C ILE A 60 -5.86 6.15 17.52
N LEU A 61 -5.76 7.05 16.55
CA LEU A 61 -6.78 7.19 15.51
C LEU A 61 -6.56 6.13 14.44
N ASP A 62 -7.64 5.47 14.02
CA ASP A 62 -7.58 4.50 12.92
C ASP A 62 -7.64 5.21 11.55
N LEU A 63 -7.76 4.45 10.47
CA LEU A 63 -7.79 4.97 9.11
C LEU A 63 -8.93 5.99 8.89
N TYR A 64 -10.05 5.83 9.61
CA TYR A 64 -11.20 6.71 9.50
C TYR A 64 -11.25 7.76 10.62
N GLU A 65 -10.12 7.96 11.30
CA GLU A 65 -9.97 8.96 12.37
C GLU A 65 -10.87 8.71 13.57
N ASN A 66 -11.18 7.46 13.87
CA ASN A 66 -11.86 7.07 15.08
C ASN A 66 -10.85 6.65 16.15
N PRO A 67 -11.01 7.09 17.41
CA PRO A 67 -10.09 6.65 18.45
C PRO A 67 -10.32 5.18 18.78
N VAL A 68 -9.26 4.39 18.78
CA VAL A 68 -9.32 2.95 19.03
C VAL A 68 -8.24 2.57 20.01
N ARG A 69 -8.60 1.73 21.00
CA ARG A 69 -7.65 1.19 21.95
C ARG A 69 -6.97 -0.03 21.34
N ILE A 70 -5.64 -0.01 21.37
CA ILE A 70 -4.83 -1.04 20.71
C ILE A 70 -3.70 -1.51 21.62
N ALA A 71 -3.13 -2.67 21.28
CA ALA A 71 -1.86 -3.15 21.82
C ALA A 71 -0.77 -2.76 20.81
N PRO A 72 0.05 -1.74 21.09
CA PRO A 72 0.98 -1.21 20.08
C PRO A 72 1.96 -2.24 19.52
N ILE A 73 2.50 -3.10 20.36
CA ILE A 73 3.47 -4.12 19.94
C ILE A 73 2.83 -5.10 18.97
N GLU A 74 1.63 -5.57 19.28
CA GLU A 74 0.89 -6.52 18.45
C GLU A 74 0.50 -5.90 17.12
N LEU A 75 -0.07 -4.69 17.15
CA LEU A 75 -0.49 -4.00 15.93
C LEU A 75 0.70 -3.68 15.04
N LYS A 76 1.83 -3.26 15.62
CA LYS A 76 3.05 -2.98 14.88
C LYS A 76 3.54 -4.22 14.13
N LYS A 77 3.55 -5.37 14.81
CA LYS A 77 3.99 -6.63 14.21
C LYS A 77 3.13 -7.00 13.00
N LEU A 78 1.81 -6.89 13.15
CA LEU A 78 0.87 -7.16 12.07
C LEU A 78 1.05 -6.17 10.90
N ALA A 79 1.24 -4.89 11.21
CA ALA A 79 1.43 -3.85 10.20
C ALA A 79 2.72 -4.08 9.42
N GLU A 80 3.82 -4.38 10.10
CA GLU A 80 5.11 -4.66 9.45
C GLU A 80 5.02 -5.87 8.54
N GLN A 81 4.39 -6.94 9.01
CA GLN A 81 4.22 -8.16 8.24
C GLN A 81 3.38 -7.91 6.98
N ARG A 82 2.22 -7.26 7.14
CA ARG A 82 1.33 -6.94 6.02
C ARG A 82 2.04 -6.07 4.98
N TRP A 83 2.72 -5.03 5.46
CA TRP A 83 3.43 -4.11 4.58
C TRP A 83 4.50 -4.83 3.76
N GLN A 84 5.33 -5.64 4.41
CA GLN A 84 6.42 -6.34 3.71
C GLN A 84 5.87 -7.36 2.71
N GLU A 85 4.84 -8.12 3.08
CA GLU A 85 4.21 -9.08 2.19
C GLU A 85 3.65 -8.42 0.93
N GLN A 86 2.95 -7.29 1.10
CA GLN A 86 2.34 -6.62 -0.04
C GLN A 86 3.37 -5.88 -0.88
N MET A 87 4.42 -5.33 -0.27
CA MET A 87 5.51 -4.71 -1.04
C MET A 87 6.22 -5.74 -1.91
N ASN A 88 6.49 -6.92 -1.37
CA ASN A 88 7.14 -8.00 -2.12
C ASN A 88 6.28 -8.46 -3.30
N ALA A 89 4.98 -8.62 -3.08
CA ALA A 89 4.06 -9.02 -4.13
C ALA A 89 3.91 -7.94 -5.21
N TRP A 90 3.86 -6.68 -4.78
CA TRP A 90 3.79 -5.55 -5.70
C TRP A 90 5.04 -5.48 -6.58
N LEU A 91 6.20 -5.68 -5.99
CA LEU A 91 7.47 -5.66 -6.75
C LEU A 91 7.46 -6.70 -7.87
N VAL A 92 6.99 -7.91 -7.59
CA VAL A 92 6.92 -8.98 -8.60
C VAL A 92 6.06 -8.54 -9.80
N GLU A 93 4.86 -8.03 -9.53
CA GLU A 93 3.96 -7.59 -10.60
C GLU A 93 4.51 -6.34 -11.32
N TYR A 94 5.15 -5.45 -10.58
CA TYR A 94 5.78 -4.26 -11.16
C TYR A 94 6.90 -4.64 -12.14
N GLU A 95 7.73 -5.60 -11.76
CA GLU A 95 8.81 -6.10 -12.63
C GLU A 95 8.26 -6.77 -13.88
N GLU A 96 7.20 -7.59 -13.73
CA GLU A 96 6.52 -8.21 -14.87
C GLU A 96 5.98 -7.16 -15.83
N LEU A 97 5.35 -6.12 -15.31
CA LEU A 97 4.82 -5.04 -16.13
C LEU A 97 5.93 -4.32 -16.91
N ASN A 98 7.06 -4.07 -16.26
CA ASN A 98 8.20 -3.42 -16.91
C ASN A 98 8.87 -4.31 -17.96
N ASN A 99 8.90 -5.62 -17.74
CA ASN A 99 9.50 -6.56 -18.69
C ASN A 99 8.63 -6.77 -19.92
N ASN A 100 7.35 -6.45 -19.87
CA ASN A 100 6.40 -6.61 -20.98
C ASN A 100 6.19 -5.31 -21.77
N ARG A 101 7.05 -4.33 -21.61
CA ARG A 101 7.00 -3.05 -22.34
C ARG A 101 7.33 -3.16 -23.80
#